data_d8ce865c9ad4ed9580dba68d8e618301
#
_entry.id   d8ce865c9ad4ed9580dba68d8e618301
#
_cell.length_a   1.000
_cell.length_b   1.000
_cell.length_c   1.000
_cell.angle_alpha   90.00
_cell.angle_beta   90.00
_cell.angle_gamma   90.00
#
_symmetry.space_group_name_H-M   'P 1'
#
loop_
_entity.id
_entity.type
_entity.pdbx_description
1 polymer ?
#
loop_
_entity_poly.entity_id
_entity_poly.type
_entity_poly.pdbx_seq_one_letter_code
_entity_poly.pdbx_strand_id
1 'polypeptide(L)'
;MLFRSHDAETRRHVATVNSRWNNETSVLFGDYLFTHSFHLASSLETTYACRRIGRSTNIVCEGELSQIKERGNLDLSEETYFKIIDGKTAELTALCGHLGAKYAQADDAVVAAMEQYGRSLGLAFQIADDVLDLMGTEKKTGKTLGSDLDKQKLTLPLIRLLATASEADGSEVRRLLSAPDETTRQQLVPYFERSDAFEYTSKRAQGLAAEARQQLDGLPNTTAKRILSDIADFAVQRTF
;
A
#
# COMPACT_ATOMS: atom_id res chain seq x y z
N MET A 1 0.08 7.82 -7.67
CA MET A 1 0.61 8.39 -6.41
C MET A 1 2.14 8.45 -6.28
N LEU A 2 2.89 7.95 -7.25
CA LEU A 2 4.35 8.09 -7.32
C LEU A 2 4.82 9.56 -7.37
N PHE A 3 3.94 10.49 -7.70
CA PHE A 3 4.26 11.87 -8.05
C PHE A 3 3.89 12.90 -6.99
N ARG A 4 3.18 12.50 -5.92
CA ARG A 4 2.73 13.41 -4.85
C ARG A 4 3.42 13.19 -3.49
N SER A 5 4.57 12.53 -3.43
CA SER A 5 5.35 12.48 -2.20
C SER A 5 6.12 13.79 -2.06
N HIS A 6 5.48 14.79 -1.48
CA HIS A 6 6.02 16.14 -1.32
C HIS A 6 7.33 16.22 -0.53
N ASP A 7 7.67 15.17 0.22
CA ASP A 7 8.77 15.21 1.18
C ASP A 7 9.91 14.21 0.87
N ALA A 8 9.72 13.27 -0.05
CA ALA A 8 10.76 12.29 -0.39
C ALA A 8 11.71 12.84 -1.47
N GLU A 9 12.99 12.95 -1.16
CA GLU A 9 14.02 13.36 -2.12
C GLU A 9 14.37 12.24 -3.10
N THR A 10 14.37 11.00 -2.62
CA THR A 10 14.67 9.82 -3.42
C THR A 10 13.61 8.75 -3.28
N ARG A 11 13.39 7.99 -4.35
CA ARG A 11 12.55 6.79 -4.37
C ARG A 11 13.17 5.74 -5.28
N ARG A 12 13.37 4.51 -4.77
CA ARG A 12 14.04 3.42 -5.48
C ARG A 12 15.43 3.84 -6.01
N HIS A 13 16.20 4.54 -5.18
CA HIS A 13 17.52 5.09 -5.50
C HIS A 13 17.53 6.12 -6.65
N VAL A 14 16.37 6.64 -7.04
CA VAL A 14 16.24 7.67 -8.08
C VAL A 14 15.65 8.92 -7.47
N ALA A 15 16.18 10.09 -7.83
CA ALA A 15 15.65 11.38 -7.42
C ALA A 15 14.19 11.54 -7.87
N THR A 16 13.33 12.01 -6.98
CA THR A 16 11.91 12.24 -7.26
C THR A 16 11.70 13.44 -8.18
N VAL A 17 10.51 13.57 -8.78
CA VAL A 17 10.17 14.70 -9.65
C VAL A 17 10.27 16.03 -8.88
N ASN A 18 9.75 16.07 -7.65
CA ASN A 18 9.81 17.26 -6.82
C ASN A 18 11.23 17.66 -6.41
N SER A 19 12.15 16.70 -6.19
CA SER A 19 13.54 16.99 -5.88
C SER A 19 14.36 17.43 -7.10
N ARG A 20 13.99 16.94 -8.32
CA ARG A 20 14.68 17.32 -9.58
C ARG A 20 14.23 18.67 -10.12
N TRP A 21 12.97 19.02 -9.96
CA TRP A 21 12.38 20.25 -10.46
C TRP A 21 11.79 21.06 -9.30
N ASN A 22 10.53 20.82 -8.96
CA ASN A 22 9.84 21.42 -7.82
C ASN A 22 8.51 20.70 -7.57
N ASN A 23 7.85 21.07 -6.48
CA ASN A 23 6.56 20.50 -6.09
C ASN A 23 5.45 20.81 -7.11
N GLU A 24 5.41 22.01 -7.66
CA GLU A 24 4.41 22.43 -8.66
C GLU A 24 4.49 21.54 -9.90
N THR A 25 5.69 21.33 -10.45
CA THR A 25 5.91 20.41 -11.58
C THR A 25 5.48 19.00 -11.24
N SER A 26 5.74 18.51 -10.02
CA SER A 26 5.34 17.17 -9.60
C SER A 26 3.82 17.02 -9.57
N VAL A 27 3.08 18.01 -9.07
CA VAL A 27 1.62 18.01 -9.04
C VAL A 27 1.05 18.02 -10.45
N LEU A 28 1.49 18.98 -11.28
CA LEU A 28 1.02 19.12 -12.67
C LEU A 28 1.32 17.86 -13.52
N PHE A 29 2.49 17.25 -13.32
CA PHE A 29 2.82 16.01 -14.01
C PHE A 29 1.93 14.85 -13.57
N GLY A 30 1.59 14.77 -12.29
CA GLY A 30 0.61 13.81 -11.77
C GLY A 30 -0.78 14.03 -12.38
N ASP A 31 -1.23 15.28 -12.47
CA ASP A 31 -2.51 15.64 -13.09
C ASP A 31 -2.53 15.33 -14.60
N TYR A 32 -1.41 15.59 -15.30
CA TYR A 32 -1.27 15.23 -16.72
C TYR A 32 -1.40 13.71 -16.92
N LEU A 33 -0.70 12.89 -16.15
CA LEU A 33 -0.78 11.43 -16.27
C LEU A 33 -2.19 10.91 -15.95
N PHE A 34 -2.84 11.51 -14.99
CA PHE A 34 -4.21 11.17 -14.62
C PHE A 34 -5.20 11.52 -15.74
N THR A 35 -5.16 12.75 -16.24
CA THR A 35 -6.03 13.18 -17.35
C THR A 35 -5.74 12.39 -18.62
N HIS A 36 -4.47 12.06 -18.89
CA HIS A 36 -4.10 11.24 -20.04
C HIS A 36 -4.65 9.81 -19.93
N SER A 37 -4.72 9.23 -18.74
CA SER A 37 -5.35 7.92 -18.55
C SER A 37 -6.85 7.94 -18.92
N PHE A 38 -7.56 9.00 -18.57
CA PHE A 38 -8.95 9.22 -18.99
C PHE A 38 -9.09 9.44 -20.50
N HIS A 39 -8.16 10.20 -21.09
CA HIS A 39 -8.14 10.37 -22.55
C HIS A 39 -8.01 9.03 -23.28
N LEU A 40 -7.06 8.18 -22.85
CA LEU A 40 -6.90 6.83 -23.41
C LEU A 40 -8.17 5.98 -23.20
N ALA A 41 -8.72 5.99 -21.99
CA ALA A 41 -9.94 5.22 -21.69
C ALA A 41 -11.16 5.71 -22.51
N SER A 42 -11.27 7.02 -22.76
CA SER A 42 -12.36 7.61 -23.57
C SER A 42 -12.21 7.35 -25.06
N SER A 43 -11.01 7.00 -25.53
CA SER A 43 -10.74 6.62 -26.93
C SER A 43 -11.20 5.20 -27.27
N LEU A 44 -11.63 4.41 -26.29
CA LEU A 44 -12.19 3.08 -26.48
C LEU A 44 -13.64 3.17 -27.00
N GLU A 45 -14.10 2.14 -27.70
CA GLU A 45 -15.46 2.08 -28.26
C GLU A 45 -16.58 2.14 -27.20
N THR A 46 -16.27 1.74 -25.96
CA THR A 46 -17.22 1.73 -24.85
C THR A 46 -16.77 2.61 -23.69
N THR A 47 -17.72 3.14 -22.91
CA THR A 47 -17.44 3.93 -21.70
C THR A 47 -17.06 3.06 -20.49
N TYR A 48 -16.91 1.74 -20.66
CA TYR A 48 -16.70 0.81 -19.55
C TYR A 48 -15.44 1.14 -18.75
N ALA A 49 -14.28 1.28 -19.42
CA ALA A 49 -13.02 1.62 -18.75
C ALA A 49 -13.11 2.95 -18.03
N CYS A 50 -13.66 4.01 -18.66
CA CYS A 50 -13.86 5.30 -18.04
C CYS A 50 -14.67 5.23 -16.75
N ARG A 51 -15.78 4.48 -16.75
CA ARG A 51 -16.63 4.30 -15.57
C ARG A 51 -15.91 3.57 -14.46
N ARG A 52 -15.16 2.49 -14.78
CA ARG A 52 -14.39 1.73 -13.80
C ARG A 52 -13.27 2.57 -13.21
N ILE A 53 -12.48 3.27 -14.04
CA ILE A 53 -11.40 4.15 -13.60
C ILE A 53 -11.95 5.27 -12.71
N GLY A 54 -13.03 5.95 -13.14
CA GLY A 54 -13.65 7.02 -12.36
C GLY A 54 -14.13 6.54 -10.99
N ARG A 55 -14.82 5.39 -10.91
CA ARG A 55 -15.25 4.80 -9.64
C ARG A 55 -14.06 4.47 -8.73
N SER A 56 -13.06 3.76 -9.25
CA SER A 56 -11.88 3.38 -8.47
C SER A 56 -11.09 4.60 -8.00
N THR A 57 -11.01 5.66 -8.81
CA THR A 57 -10.37 6.92 -8.39
C THR A 57 -11.09 7.56 -7.21
N ASN A 58 -12.44 7.58 -7.22
CA ASN A 58 -13.21 8.09 -6.08
C ASN A 58 -12.90 7.29 -4.81
N ILE A 59 -12.89 5.95 -4.89
CA ILE A 59 -12.54 5.07 -3.77
C ILE A 59 -11.12 5.35 -3.26
N VAL A 60 -10.15 5.55 -4.16
CA VAL A 60 -8.77 5.90 -3.78
C VAL A 60 -8.72 7.25 -3.05
N CYS A 61 -9.45 8.26 -3.53
CA CYS A 61 -9.54 9.55 -2.86
C CYS A 61 -10.21 9.45 -1.48
N GLU A 62 -11.28 8.68 -1.36
CA GLU A 62 -11.96 8.40 -0.09
C GLU A 62 -11.04 7.69 0.90
N GLY A 63 -10.25 6.70 0.45
CA GLY A 63 -9.25 6.01 1.26
C GLY A 63 -8.15 6.95 1.78
N GLU A 64 -7.66 7.84 0.93
CA GLU A 64 -6.67 8.86 1.34
C GLU A 64 -7.26 9.89 2.32
N LEU A 65 -8.47 10.36 2.09
CA LEU A 65 -9.15 11.27 3.02
C LEU A 65 -9.41 10.60 4.37
N SER A 66 -9.81 9.33 4.36
CA SER A 66 -9.96 8.53 5.58
C SER A 66 -8.64 8.41 6.33
N GLN A 67 -7.52 8.13 5.64
CA GLN A 67 -6.21 8.10 6.28
C GLN A 67 -5.80 9.44 6.89
N ILE A 68 -6.09 10.55 6.21
CA ILE A 68 -5.81 11.90 6.74
C ILE A 68 -6.63 12.17 8.00
N LYS A 69 -7.91 11.78 8.01
CA LYS A 69 -8.80 11.94 9.16
C LYS A 69 -8.32 11.15 10.39
N GLU A 70 -7.76 9.97 10.16
CA GLU A 70 -7.30 9.08 11.23
C GLU A 70 -5.86 9.36 11.70
N ARG A 71 -5.20 10.42 11.23
CA ARG A 71 -3.87 10.81 11.73
C ARG A 71 -3.92 11.14 13.22
N GLY A 72 -2.97 10.60 13.98
CA GLY A 72 -2.89 10.77 15.43
C GLY A 72 -3.93 9.95 16.23
N ASN A 73 -4.80 9.20 15.56
CA ASN A 73 -5.71 8.29 16.25
C ASN A 73 -4.96 7.01 16.67
N LEU A 74 -4.56 6.96 17.95
CA LEU A 74 -3.86 5.82 18.55
C LEU A 74 -4.79 4.64 18.88
N ASP A 75 -6.10 4.79 18.70
CA ASP A 75 -7.11 3.74 18.91
C ASP A 75 -7.67 3.22 17.57
N LEU A 76 -6.96 3.46 16.47
CA LEU A 76 -7.34 2.96 15.15
C LEU A 76 -7.45 1.44 15.17
N SER A 77 -8.63 0.92 14.80
CA SER A 77 -8.83 -0.52 14.71
C SER A 77 -8.15 -1.14 13.48
N GLU A 78 -7.77 -2.41 13.56
CA GLU A 78 -7.27 -3.16 12.41
C GLU A 78 -8.27 -3.16 11.24
N GLU A 79 -9.57 -3.28 11.52
CA GLU A 79 -10.62 -3.21 10.50
C GLU A 79 -10.60 -1.88 9.74
N THR A 80 -10.46 -0.76 10.45
CA THR A 80 -10.39 0.57 9.84
C THR A 80 -9.09 0.73 9.04
N TYR A 81 -7.98 0.25 9.55
CA TYR A 81 -6.71 0.21 8.81
C TYR A 81 -6.87 -0.55 7.48
N PHE A 82 -7.46 -1.75 7.50
CA PHE A 82 -7.68 -2.52 6.27
C PHE A 82 -8.61 -1.80 5.29
N LYS A 83 -9.67 -1.15 5.74
CA LYS A 83 -10.54 -0.32 4.87
C LYS A 83 -9.76 0.81 4.19
N ILE A 84 -8.87 1.46 4.94
CA ILE A 84 -8.03 2.54 4.40
C ILE A 84 -7.09 2.01 3.32
N ILE A 85 -6.33 0.95 3.58
CA ILE A 85 -5.36 0.44 2.61
C ILE A 85 -6.02 -0.26 1.42
N ASP A 86 -7.21 -0.83 1.61
CA ASP A 86 -8.01 -1.37 0.52
C ASP A 86 -8.40 -0.26 -0.46
N GLY A 87 -9.00 0.82 0.03
CA GLY A 87 -9.39 1.95 -0.82
C GLY A 87 -8.19 2.63 -1.47
N LYS A 88 -7.19 3.04 -0.68
CA LYS A 88 -6.08 3.88 -1.20
C LYS A 88 -5.09 3.14 -2.09
N THR A 89 -4.92 1.80 -1.92
CA THR A 89 -3.85 1.03 -2.59
C THR A 89 -4.42 -0.17 -3.35
N ALA A 90 -5.17 -1.05 -2.68
CA ALA A 90 -5.59 -2.30 -3.28
C ALA A 90 -6.64 -2.11 -4.38
N GLU A 91 -7.51 -1.12 -4.28
CA GLU A 91 -8.50 -0.81 -5.32
C GLU A 91 -7.86 -0.55 -6.69
N LEU A 92 -6.73 0.15 -6.75
CA LEU A 92 -6.08 0.45 -8.02
C LEU A 92 -5.43 -0.80 -8.64
N THR A 93 -4.83 -1.67 -7.84
CA THR A 93 -4.28 -2.95 -8.33
C THR A 93 -5.38 -3.93 -8.72
N ALA A 94 -6.50 -3.94 -8.01
CA ALA A 94 -7.70 -4.69 -8.37
C ALA A 94 -8.27 -4.22 -9.73
N LEU A 95 -8.37 -2.90 -9.93
CA LEU A 95 -8.79 -2.32 -11.21
C LEU A 95 -7.89 -2.76 -12.36
N CYS A 96 -6.57 -2.77 -12.16
CA CYS A 96 -5.61 -3.21 -13.18
C CYS A 96 -5.85 -4.69 -13.58
N GLY A 97 -6.02 -5.57 -12.60
CA GLY A 97 -6.35 -6.98 -12.84
C GLY A 97 -7.68 -7.14 -13.60
N HIS A 98 -8.70 -6.44 -13.14
CA HIS A 98 -10.03 -6.45 -13.76
C HIS A 98 -10.00 -6.00 -15.22
N LEU A 99 -9.47 -4.81 -15.48
CA LEU A 99 -9.44 -4.27 -16.85
C LEU A 99 -8.54 -5.09 -17.77
N GLY A 100 -7.40 -5.57 -17.28
CA GLY A 100 -6.51 -6.44 -18.04
C GLY A 100 -7.21 -7.71 -18.53
N ALA A 101 -7.91 -8.41 -17.64
CA ALA A 101 -8.68 -9.60 -17.99
C ALA A 101 -9.88 -9.29 -18.90
N LYS A 102 -10.62 -8.21 -18.60
CA LYS A 102 -11.80 -7.81 -19.38
C LYS A 102 -11.44 -7.47 -20.82
N TYR A 103 -10.38 -6.69 -21.04
CA TYR A 103 -9.95 -6.32 -22.40
C TYR A 103 -9.16 -7.43 -23.11
N ALA A 104 -8.68 -8.44 -22.38
CA ALA A 104 -8.20 -9.70 -22.96
C ALA A 104 -9.35 -10.65 -23.34
N GLN A 105 -10.62 -10.21 -23.21
CA GLN A 105 -11.82 -11.01 -23.54
C GLN A 105 -11.95 -12.29 -22.71
N ALA A 106 -11.42 -12.30 -21.49
CA ALA A 106 -11.58 -13.39 -20.55
C ALA A 106 -13.05 -13.51 -20.11
N ASP A 107 -13.44 -14.70 -19.67
CA ASP A 107 -14.76 -14.90 -19.06
C ASP A 107 -14.89 -14.15 -17.73
N ASP A 108 -16.12 -13.97 -17.28
CA ASP A 108 -16.40 -13.17 -16.08
C ASP A 108 -15.80 -13.80 -14.78
N ALA A 109 -15.60 -15.12 -14.75
CA ALA A 109 -14.95 -15.79 -13.62
C ALA A 109 -13.45 -15.44 -13.55
N VAL A 110 -12.77 -15.45 -14.68
CA VAL A 110 -11.36 -15.02 -14.78
C VAL A 110 -11.23 -13.53 -14.49
N VAL A 111 -12.14 -12.70 -14.97
CA VAL A 111 -12.16 -11.25 -14.65
C VAL A 111 -12.27 -11.02 -13.14
N ALA A 112 -13.19 -11.74 -12.46
CA ALA A 112 -13.36 -11.64 -11.02
C ALA A 112 -12.12 -12.15 -10.26
N ALA A 113 -11.53 -13.28 -10.69
CA ALA A 113 -10.31 -13.81 -10.10
C ALA A 113 -9.13 -12.84 -10.23
N MET A 114 -8.95 -12.20 -11.39
CA MET A 114 -7.89 -11.21 -11.60
C MET A 114 -8.11 -9.91 -10.81
N GLU A 115 -9.36 -9.49 -10.61
CA GLU A 115 -9.69 -8.38 -9.71
C GLU A 115 -9.30 -8.72 -8.27
N GLN A 116 -9.67 -9.92 -7.80
CA GLN A 116 -9.32 -10.38 -6.45
C GLN A 116 -7.80 -10.59 -6.28
N TYR A 117 -7.12 -11.16 -7.29
CA TYR A 117 -5.65 -11.21 -7.32
C TYR A 117 -5.04 -9.84 -7.07
N GLY A 118 -5.48 -8.83 -7.84
CA GLY A 118 -4.97 -7.46 -7.72
C GLY A 118 -5.26 -6.87 -6.33
N ARG A 119 -6.44 -7.13 -5.74
CA ARG A 119 -6.80 -6.64 -4.42
C ARG A 119 -5.92 -7.24 -3.33
N SER A 120 -5.78 -8.56 -3.29
CA SER A 120 -4.96 -9.25 -2.30
C SER A 120 -3.47 -8.88 -2.45
N LEU A 121 -2.97 -8.75 -3.68
CA LEU A 121 -1.60 -8.26 -3.95
C LEU A 121 -1.39 -6.84 -3.43
N GLY A 122 -2.34 -5.92 -3.66
CA GLY A 122 -2.25 -4.53 -3.21
C GLY A 122 -2.24 -4.40 -1.70
N LEU A 123 -3.06 -5.18 -1.00
CA LEU A 123 -3.09 -5.24 0.47
C LEU A 123 -1.76 -5.79 1.01
N ALA A 124 -1.27 -6.91 0.48
CA ALA A 124 0.01 -7.51 0.87
C ALA A 124 1.17 -6.54 0.67
N PHE A 125 1.19 -5.87 -0.49
CA PHE A 125 2.19 -4.87 -0.82
C PHE A 125 2.20 -3.70 0.17
N GLN A 126 1.01 -3.17 0.54
CA GLN A 126 0.93 -2.04 1.46
C GLN A 126 1.39 -2.43 2.88
N ILE A 127 0.97 -3.60 3.38
CA ILE A 127 1.43 -4.09 4.68
C ILE A 127 2.96 -4.25 4.70
N ALA A 128 3.53 -4.81 3.64
CA ALA A 128 4.98 -4.94 3.52
C ALA A 128 5.69 -3.56 3.46
N ASP A 129 5.10 -2.57 2.77
CA ASP A 129 5.65 -1.22 2.71
C ASP A 129 5.63 -0.52 4.09
N ASP A 130 4.56 -0.71 4.87
CA ASP A 130 4.43 -0.18 6.23
C ASP A 130 5.47 -0.78 7.19
N VAL A 131 5.76 -2.09 7.09
CA VAL A 131 6.85 -2.73 7.86
C VAL A 131 8.20 -2.18 7.44
N LEU A 132 8.43 -2.02 6.14
CA LEU A 132 9.69 -1.44 5.63
C LEU A 132 9.91 0.00 6.10
N ASP A 133 8.87 0.81 6.25
CA ASP A 133 8.98 2.18 6.76
C ASP A 133 9.43 2.21 8.22
N LEU A 134 9.00 1.23 9.03
CA LEU A 134 9.38 1.11 10.43
C LEU A 134 10.75 0.46 10.64
N MET A 135 11.07 -0.62 9.91
CA MET A 135 12.21 -1.49 10.20
C MET A 135 13.29 -1.49 9.11
N GLY A 136 13.00 -0.93 7.95
CA GLY A 136 13.95 -0.90 6.84
C GLY A 136 15.21 -0.12 7.16
N THR A 137 16.22 -0.29 6.31
CA THR A 137 17.38 0.61 6.28
C THR A 137 17.34 1.38 4.96
N GLU A 138 17.63 2.67 4.99
CA GLU A 138 17.59 3.53 3.79
C GLU A 138 18.44 2.99 2.64
N LYS A 139 19.59 2.39 2.99
CA LYS A 139 20.46 1.68 2.03
C LYS A 139 19.76 0.56 1.28
N LYS A 140 18.87 -0.20 1.95
CA LYS A 140 18.15 -1.32 1.34
C LYS A 140 16.87 -0.88 0.63
N THR A 141 16.16 0.09 1.21
CA THR A 141 14.84 0.52 0.70
C THR A 141 14.93 1.58 -0.40
N GLY A 142 16.02 2.35 -0.44
CA GLY A 142 16.19 3.47 -1.37
C GLY A 142 15.16 4.58 -1.20
N LYS A 143 14.55 4.70 0.01
CA LYS A 143 13.61 5.77 0.38
C LYS A 143 13.92 6.26 1.80
N THR A 144 13.55 7.49 2.10
CA THR A 144 13.51 8.01 3.48
C THR A 144 12.52 7.17 4.29
N LEU A 145 12.90 6.75 5.49
CA LEU A 145 12.13 5.90 6.39
C LEU A 145 11.56 6.70 7.55
N GLY A 146 10.54 6.13 8.23
CA GLY A 146 9.86 6.79 9.35
C GLY A 146 8.80 7.80 8.92
N SER A 147 8.56 7.93 7.61
CA SER A 147 7.61 8.91 7.08
C SER A 147 6.18 8.70 7.56
N ASP A 148 5.81 7.50 7.95
CA ASP A 148 4.48 7.18 8.49
C ASP A 148 4.38 7.63 9.95
N LEU A 149 5.45 7.53 10.74
CA LEU A 149 5.52 8.10 12.10
C LEU A 149 5.45 9.62 12.06
N ASP A 150 6.23 10.28 11.20
CA ASP A 150 6.21 11.75 11.03
C ASP A 150 4.82 12.27 10.69
N LYS A 151 4.05 11.50 9.91
CA LYS A 151 2.67 11.82 9.53
C LYS A 151 1.63 11.30 10.52
N GLN A 152 2.08 10.78 11.67
CA GLN A 152 1.22 10.22 12.71
C GLN A 152 0.23 9.17 12.18
N LYS A 153 0.68 8.31 11.27
CA LYS A 153 -0.12 7.21 10.75
C LYS A 153 0.11 5.96 11.59
N LEU A 154 -0.97 5.42 12.13
CA LEU A 154 -0.93 4.15 12.83
C LEU A 154 -1.02 3.02 11.79
N THR A 155 0.06 2.23 11.65
CA THR A 155 0.15 1.11 10.73
C THR A 155 -0.04 -0.23 11.44
N LEU A 156 -0.25 -1.32 10.70
CA LEU A 156 -0.60 -2.63 11.27
C LEU A 156 0.37 -3.12 12.37
N PRO A 157 1.70 -3.01 12.24
CA PRO A 157 2.60 -3.38 13.33
C PRO A 157 2.36 -2.58 14.60
N LEU A 158 2.10 -1.27 14.49
CA LEU A 158 1.83 -0.39 15.64
C LEU A 158 0.47 -0.69 16.26
N ILE A 159 -0.56 -0.96 15.44
CA ILE A 159 -1.88 -1.39 15.92
C ILE A 159 -1.74 -2.67 16.75
N ARG A 160 -1.01 -3.67 16.23
CA ARG A 160 -0.78 -4.93 16.94
C ARG A 160 0.02 -4.72 18.23
N LEU A 161 1.08 -3.94 18.18
CA LEU A 161 1.90 -3.60 19.33
C LEU A 161 1.03 -2.99 20.45
N LEU A 162 0.23 -1.97 20.16
CA LEU A 162 -0.66 -1.32 21.12
C LEU A 162 -1.74 -2.26 21.66
N ALA A 163 -2.24 -3.19 20.85
CA ALA A 163 -3.26 -4.15 21.24
C ALA A 163 -2.76 -5.26 22.18
N THR A 164 -1.45 -5.55 22.17
CA THR A 164 -0.85 -6.69 22.91
C THR A 164 0.12 -6.27 23.98
N ALA A 165 0.51 -4.98 24.04
CA ALA A 165 1.42 -4.45 25.05
C ALA A 165 0.83 -4.54 26.47
N SER A 166 1.69 -4.65 27.48
CA SER A 166 1.30 -4.41 28.88
C SER A 166 0.79 -2.97 29.05
N GLU A 167 0.05 -2.71 30.11
CA GLU A 167 -0.46 -1.36 30.41
C GLU A 167 0.68 -0.33 30.50
N ALA A 168 1.81 -0.69 31.12
CA ALA A 168 2.98 0.18 31.24
C ALA A 168 3.65 0.43 29.87
N ASP A 169 3.93 -0.64 29.10
CA ASP A 169 4.53 -0.51 27.77
C ASP A 169 3.58 0.23 26.81
N GLY A 170 2.28 -0.09 26.84
CA GLY A 170 1.27 0.57 26.02
C GLY A 170 1.16 2.07 26.29
N SER A 171 1.24 2.49 27.55
CA SER A 171 1.25 3.91 27.94
C SER A 171 2.48 4.62 27.40
N GLU A 172 3.66 4.01 27.47
CA GLU A 172 4.90 4.61 26.96
C GLU A 172 4.93 4.66 25.44
N VAL A 173 4.49 3.58 24.75
CA VAL A 173 4.35 3.57 23.30
C VAL A 173 3.39 4.67 22.81
N ARG A 174 2.25 4.85 23.48
CA ARG A 174 1.30 5.94 23.17
C ARG A 174 1.94 7.32 23.38
N ARG A 175 2.72 7.50 24.45
CA ARG A 175 3.46 8.75 24.70
C ARG A 175 4.42 9.06 23.55
N LEU A 176 5.21 8.09 23.12
CA LEU A 176 6.15 8.22 22.00
C LEU A 176 5.42 8.57 20.68
N LEU A 177 4.31 7.91 20.39
CA LEU A 177 3.53 8.12 19.17
C LEU A 177 2.72 9.44 19.17
N SER A 178 2.44 10.02 20.32
CA SER A 178 1.69 11.28 20.42
C SER A 178 2.50 12.50 19.98
N ALA A 179 3.83 12.44 20.12
CA ALA A 179 4.74 13.51 19.73
C ALA A 179 6.01 12.90 19.12
N PRO A 180 5.93 12.32 17.93
CA PRO A 180 7.06 11.63 17.31
C PRO A 180 8.15 12.60 16.91
N ASP A 181 9.41 12.16 17.08
CA ASP A 181 10.62 12.84 16.64
C ASP A 181 11.55 11.87 15.89
N GLU A 182 12.71 12.35 15.45
CA GLU A 182 13.70 11.55 14.70
C GLU A 182 14.19 10.31 15.45
N THR A 183 14.08 10.27 16.78
CA THR A 183 14.51 9.15 17.63
C THR A 183 13.39 8.16 17.95
N THR A 184 12.13 8.53 17.72
CA THR A 184 10.95 7.74 18.08
C THR A 184 11.02 6.33 17.52
N ARG A 185 11.42 6.20 16.26
CA ARG A 185 11.58 4.90 15.60
C ARG A 185 12.56 3.98 16.36
N GLN A 186 13.69 4.53 16.82
CA GLN A 186 14.69 3.78 17.59
C GLN A 186 14.16 3.43 18.99
N GLN A 187 13.42 4.35 19.62
CA GLN A 187 12.84 4.15 20.94
C GLN A 187 11.74 3.07 20.93
N LEU A 188 11.09 2.83 19.81
CA LEU A 188 10.07 1.77 19.64
C LEU A 188 10.67 0.36 19.50
N VAL A 189 11.93 0.22 19.07
CA VAL A 189 12.58 -1.08 18.84
C VAL A 189 12.45 -2.06 20.01
N PRO A 190 12.75 -1.70 21.27
CA PRO A 190 12.66 -2.63 22.39
C PRO A 190 11.24 -3.15 22.66
N TYR A 191 10.21 -2.38 22.32
CA TYR A 191 8.80 -2.79 22.46
C TYR A 191 8.41 -3.78 21.36
N PHE A 192 8.86 -3.55 20.14
CA PHE A 192 8.68 -4.50 19.05
C PHE A 192 9.39 -5.84 19.31
N GLU A 193 10.61 -5.83 19.82
CA GLU A 193 11.39 -7.03 20.14
C GLU A 193 10.71 -7.94 21.18
N ARG A 194 9.91 -7.36 22.08
CA ARG A 194 9.14 -8.09 23.11
C ARG A 194 7.73 -8.47 22.70
N SER A 195 7.32 -8.10 21.48
CA SER A 195 5.96 -8.33 20.95
C SER A 195 5.94 -9.31 19.79
N ASP A 196 4.75 -9.78 19.43
CA ASP A 196 4.52 -10.55 18.21
C ASP A 196 4.14 -9.68 16.98
N ALA A 197 4.27 -8.34 17.11
CA ALA A 197 3.70 -7.40 16.15
C ALA A 197 4.23 -7.60 14.72
N PHE A 198 5.53 -7.84 14.55
CA PHE A 198 6.10 -8.09 13.24
C PHE A 198 5.77 -9.48 12.70
N GLU A 199 5.79 -10.50 13.57
CA GLU A 199 5.40 -11.86 13.17
C GLU A 199 3.95 -11.91 12.71
N TYR A 200 3.06 -11.27 13.47
CA TYR A 200 1.64 -11.13 13.12
C TYR A 200 1.47 -10.43 11.78
N THR A 201 2.11 -9.27 11.61
CA THR A 201 2.02 -8.47 10.38
C THR A 201 2.56 -9.22 9.17
N SER A 202 3.69 -9.93 9.34
CA SER A 202 4.28 -10.78 8.31
C SER A 202 3.32 -11.90 7.89
N LYS A 203 2.73 -12.61 8.84
CA LYS A 203 1.75 -13.65 8.56
C LYS A 203 0.53 -13.12 7.80
N ARG A 204 0.05 -11.92 8.18
CA ARG A 204 -1.06 -11.26 7.46
C ARG A 204 -0.69 -10.95 6.00
N ALA A 205 0.49 -10.37 5.75
CA ALA A 205 0.97 -10.08 4.40
C ALA A 205 1.17 -11.36 3.57
N GLN A 206 1.79 -12.39 4.16
CA GLN A 206 2.00 -13.68 3.50
C GLN A 206 0.68 -14.40 3.18
N GLY A 207 -0.31 -14.33 4.07
CA GLY A 207 -1.65 -14.87 3.83
C GLY A 207 -2.30 -14.22 2.61
N LEU A 208 -2.26 -12.89 2.52
CA LEU A 208 -2.79 -12.14 1.37
C LEU A 208 -2.04 -12.45 0.07
N ALA A 209 -0.72 -12.61 0.11
CA ALA A 209 0.06 -13.03 -1.06
C ALA A 209 -0.32 -14.46 -1.51
N ALA A 210 -0.58 -15.36 -0.56
CA ALA A 210 -1.07 -16.70 -0.87
C ALA A 210 -2.48 -16.67 -1.47
N GLU A 211 -3.40 -15.85 -0.93
CA GLU A 211 -4.73 -15.61 -1.52
C GLU A 211 -4.63 -15.07 -2.94
N ALA A 212 -3.72 -14.13 -3.20
CA ALA A 212 -3.48 -13.64 -4.56
C ALA A 212 -3.05 -14.79 -5.50
N ARG A 213 -2.07 -15.61 -5.11
CA ARG A 213 -1.65 -16.76 -5.94
C ARG A 213 -2.78 -17.73 -6.20
N GLN A 214 -3.62 -18.01 -5.21
CA GLN A 214 -4.76 -18.91 -5.35
C GLN A 214 -5.74 -18.46 -6.45
N GLN A 215 -5.90 -17.14 -6.67
CA GLN A 215 -6.73 -16.63 -7.76
C GLN A 215 -6.20 -16.99 -9.16
N LEU A 216 -4.92 -17.37 -9.25
CA LEU A 216 -4.30 -17.78 -10.51
C LEU A 216 -4.49 -19.27 -10.83
N ASP A 217 -4.99 -20.10 -9.89
CA ASP A 217 -5.02 -21.57 -10.04
C ASP A 217 -5.78 -22.02 -11.27
N GLY A 218 -6.91 -21.36 -11.60
CA GLY A 218 -7.71 -21.66 -12.78
C GLY A 218 -7.11 -21.23 -14.13
N LEU A 219 -5.98 -20.49 -14.13
CA LEU A 219 -5.37 -20.00 -15.35
C LEU A 219 -4.42 -21.01 -15.97
N PRO A 220 -4.25 -21.02 -17.31
CA PRO A 220 -3.27 -21.85 -18.00
C PRO A 220 -1.84 -21.63 -17.49
N ASN A 221 -1.03 -22.69 -17.50
CA ASN A 221 0.39 -22.64 -17.12
C ASN A 221 1.23 -21.91 -18.16
N THR A 222 1.28 -20.59 -18.07
CA THR A 222 2.02 -19.71 -18.97
C THR A 222 3.15 -18.98 -18.23
N THR A 223 4.05 -18.37 -18.99
CA THR A 223 5.07 -17.47 -18.43
C THR A 223 4.41 -16.29 -17.68
N ALA A 224 3.30 -15.75 -18.19
CA ALA A 224 2.56 -14.67 -17.53
C ALA A 224 2.02 -15.10 -16.15
N LYS A 225 1.43 -16.31 -16.05
CA LYS A 225 0.97 -16.85 -14.74
C LYS A 225 2.12 -16.96 -13.75
N ARG A 226 3.29 -17.47 -14.18
CA ARG A 226 4.47 -17.54 -13.31
C ARG A 226 4.92 -16.17 -12.84
N ILE A 227 5.02 -15.20 -13.75
CA ILE A 227 5.39 -13.82 -13.39
C ILE A 227 4.42 -13.23 -12.37
N LEU A 228 3.10 -13.41 -12.54
CA LEU A 228 2.11 -12.94 -11.58
C LEU A 228 2.28 -13.62 -10.20
N SER A 229 2.55 -14.92 -10.17
CA SER A 229 2.86 -15.64 -8.93
C SER A 229 4.12 -15.09 -8.26
N ASP A 230 5.20 -14.90 -9.02
CA ASP A 230 6.48 -14.37 -8.54
C ASP A 230 6.33 -12.93 -8.00
N ILE A 231 5.47 -12.11 -8.62
CA ILE A 231 5.16 -10.75 -8.14
C ILE A 231 4.48 -10.80 -6.77
N ALA A 232 3.54 -11.74 -6.55
CA ALA A 232 2.88 -11.88 -5.24
C ALA A 232 3.88 -12.28 -4.15
N ASP A 233 4.81 -13.19 -4.43
CA ASP A 233 5.87 -13.57 -3.51
C ASP A 233 6.86 -12.42 -3.27
N PHE A 234 7.28 -11.74 -4.32
CA PHE A 234 8.20 -10.59 -4.23
C PHE A 234 7.61 -9.46 -3.39
N ALA A 235 6.30 -9.23 -3.45
CA ALA A 235 5.65 -8.16 -2.69
C ALA A 235 5.91 -8.26 -1.18
N VAL A 236 5.99 -9.49 -0.64
CA VAL A 236 6.19 -9.76 0.79
C VAL A 236 7.62 -10.12 1.16
N GLN A 237 8.44 -10.64 0.23
CA GLN A 237 9.84 -11.00 0.50
C GLN A 237 10.76 -9.81 0.74
N ARG A 238 10.35 -8.61 0.34
CA ARG A 238 11.15 -7.37 0.52
C ARG A 238 11.30 -6.95 1.97
N THR A 239 10.52 -7.54 2.86
CA THR A 239 10.36 -7.07 4.25
C THR A 239 11.16 -7.88 5.28
N PHE A 240 11.59 -9.09 4.93
CA PHE A 240 12.14 -10.06 5.88
C PHE A 240 13.44 -10.66 5.38
#